data_0c7036c42a223d86da548432ecc2c58d
#
_entry.id   0c7036c42a223d86da548432ecc2c58d
#
_cell.length_a   1.000
_cell.length_b   1.000
_cell.length_c   1.000
_cell.angle_alpha   90.00
_cell.angle_beta   90.00
_cell.angle_gamma   90.00
#
_symmetry.space_group_name_H-M   'P 1'
#
loop_
_entity.id
_entity.type
_entity.pdbx_description
1 polymer ?
#
loop_
_entity_poly.entity_id
_entity_poly.type
_entity_poly.pdbx_seq_one_letter_code
_entity_poly.pdbx_strand_id
1 'polypeptide(L)'
;FKFIGIKRSGSSNLSNVEIINCDYSLGLPSQIMNLVFDWILFFPKTDGNDAKAYKNGYLSQLDTIRDNFSSAKRIFISSTRVFSGYSNIIVNEDTPTNPSDQQGDVIAEYEQEVLSHKGTTVLRLGGLITTKSNFVQLVIQKRLFTNNKYINGIYITDVLNLMVNILQGQINQKLLNVIMPVTMKYSDFDPAFEGEPVNAAVKSIHYNDTSQFIYKSIEQIK
;
A
#
# COMPACT_ATOMS: atom_id res chain seq x y z
N PHE A 1 -3.36 11.71 18.55
CA PHE A 1 -3.36 12.39 17.25
C PHE A 1 -4.72 13.02 16.96
N LYS A 2 -4.74 14.17 16.29
CA LYS A 2 -5.91 14.78 15.66
C LYS A 2 -5.77 14.60 14.15
N PHE A 3 -6.87 14.23 13.47
CA PHE A 3 -6.85 13.94 12.04
C PHE A 3 -7.79 14.83 11.27
N ILE A 4 -7.37 15.26 10.08
CA ILE A 4 -8.24 15.81 9.05
C ILE A 4 -8.23 14.81 7.89
N GLY A 5 -9.36 14.19 7.61
CA GLY A 5 -9.52 13.25 6.50
C GLY A 5 -10.16 13.93 5.31
N ILE A 6 -9.55 13.77 4.12
CA ILE A 6 -10.10 14.25 2.85
C ILE A 6 -10.64 13.06 2.10
N LYS A 7 -11.91 13.08 1.76
CA LYS A 7 -12.58 12.05 0.96
C LYS A 7 -13.77 12.61 0.20
N ARG A 8 -14.18 11.96 -0.87
CA ARG A 8 -15.27 12.45 -1.74
C ARG A 8 -16.62 12.55 -1.02
N SER A 9 -16.89 11.67 -0.08
CA SER A 9 -18.15 11.68 0.69
C SER A 9 -18.01 10.96 2.01
N GLY A 10 -18.87 11.29 2.96
CA GLY A 10 -19.02 10.64 4.26
C GLY A 10 -18.64 11.54 5.44
N SER A 11 -18.73 10.97 6.62
CA SER A 11 -18.45 11.62 7.91
C SER A 11 -17.62 10.70 8.80
N SER A 12 -17.24 11.17 9.97
CA SER A 12 -16.65 10.39 11.05
C SER A 12 -17.44 10.64 12.33
N ASN A 13 -17.62 9.59 13.12
CA ASN A 13 -18.19 9.69 14.48
C ASN A 13 -17.10 9.79 15.56
N LEU A 14 -15.82 9.81 15.15
CA LEU A 14 -14.69 9.94 16.08
C LEU A 14 -14.43 11.41 16.37
N SER A 15 -14.36 11.78 17.65
CA SER A 15 -14.18 13.17 18.09
C SER A 15 -12.86 13.81 17.68
N ASN A 16 -11.85 12.99 17.37
CA ASN A 16 -10.53 13.44 16.95
C ASN A 16 -10.32 13.39 15.42
N VAL A 17 -11.39 13.14 14.65
CA VAL A 17 -11.35 13.04 13.18
C VAL A 17 -12.35 14.02 12.57
N GLU A 18 -11.85 15.04 11.92
CA GLU A 18 -12.62 15.93 11.05
C GLU A 18 -12.59 15.41 9.60
N ILE A 19 -13.72 15.43 8.90
CA ILE A 19 -13.80 15.02 7.50
C ILE A 19 -14.16 16.23 6.64
N ILE A 20 -13.33 16.48 5.62
CA ILE A 20 -13.58 17.43 4.56
C ILE A 20 -13.95 16.65 3.30
N ASN A 21 -15.19 16.85 2.81
CA ASN A 21 -15.63 16.18 1.60
C ASN A 21 -15.09 16.93 0.36
N CYS A 22 -14.15 16.29 -0.33
CA CYS A 22 -13.50 16.84 -1.51
C CYS A 22 -12.94 15.70 -2.38
N ASP A 23 -13.02 15.86 -3.68
CA ASP A 23 -12.28 15.03 -4.63
C ASP A 23 -10.89 15.64 -4.82
N TYR A 24 -9.90 15.06 -4.16
CA TYR A 24 -8.52 15.57 -4.19
C TYR A 24 -7.89 15.51 -5.59
N SER A 25 -8.39 14.67 -6.50
CA SER A 25 -7.88 14.61 -7.88
C SER A 25 -8.17 15.90 -8.66
N LEU A 26 -9.16 16.69 -8.22
CA LEU A 26 -9.50 18.01 -8.77
C LEU A 26 -8.79 19.18 -8.05
N GLY A 27 -8.11 18.89 -6.93
CA GLY A 27 -7.38 19.85 -6.11
C GLY A 27 -7.63 19.65 -4.63
N LEU A 28 -6.73 20.17 -3.81
CA LEU A 28 -6.87 20.11 -2.36
C LEU A 28 -7.77 21.27 -1.86
N PRO A 29 -8.54 21.04 -0.78
CA PRO A 29 -9.43 22.06 -0.22
C PRO A 29 -8.63 23.27 0.28
N SER A 30 -9.07 24.49 -0.07
CA SER A 30 -8.42 25.73 0.39
C SER A 30 -8.31 25.83 1.92
N GLN A 31 -9.25 25.23 2.64
CA GLN A 31 -9.30 25.22 4.10
C GLN A 31 -8.06 24.61 4.76
N ILE A 32 -7.36 23.68 4.07
CA ILE A 32 -6.16 23.05 4.64
C ILE A 32 -4.86 23.71 4.20
N MET A 33 -4.87 24.56 3.17
CA MET A 33 -3.66 25.11 2.55
C MET A 33 -2.83 25.99 3.50
N ASN A 34 -3.46 26.56 4.53
CA ASN A 34 -2.82 27.41 5.53
C ASN A 34 -2.58 26.68 6.86
N LEU A 35 -2.85 25.37 6.93
CA LEU A 35 -2.63 24.58 8.13
C LEU A 35 -1.22 23.99 8.14
N VAL A 36 -0.68 23.83 9.34
CA VAL A 36 0.58 23.11 9.57
C VAL A 36 0.26 21.72 10.05
N PHE A 37 0.85 20.73 9.39
CA PHE A 37 0.69 19.32 9.74
C PHE A 37 2.02 18.73 10.17
N ASP A 38 2.00 17.86 11.20
CA ASP A 38 3.15 17.02 11.55
C ASP A 38 3.34 15.90 10.52
N TRP A 39 2.20 15.36 10.03
CA TRP A 39 2.18 14.23 9.12
C TRP A 39 1.12 14.38 8.03
N ILE A 40 1.44 13.89 6.85
CA ILE A 40 0.50 13.65 5.75
C ILE A 40 0.52 12.16 5.41
N LEU A 41 -0.66 11.55 5.37
CA LEU A 41 -0.87 10.18 4.93
C LEU A 41 -1.62 10.23 3.59
N PHE A 42 -0.96 9.76 2.54
CA PHE A 42 -1.54 9.79 1.19
C PHE A 42 -1.90 8.37 0.74
N PHE A 43 -3.18 8.18 0.47
CA PHE A 43 -3.77 6.94 -0.02
C PHE A 43 -4.26 7.16 -1.45
N PRO A 44 -3.45 6.85 -2.47
CA PRO A 44 -3.85 7.01 -3.86
C PRO A 44 -5.14 6.24 -4.15
N LYS A 45 -6.07 6.86 -4.86
CA LYS A 45 -7.28 6.20 -5.33
C LYS A 45 -7.52 6.50 -6.80
N THR A 46 -7.74 5.46 -7.57
CA THR A 46 -8.04 5.54 -9.00
C THR A 46 -9.54 5.38 -9.24
N ASP A 47 -10.06 6.06 -10.25
CA ASP A 47 -11.46 5.95 -10.68
C ASP A 47 -11.64 5.01 -11.88
N GLY A 48 -10.57 4.30 -12.26
CA GLY A 48 -10.53 3.34 -13.35
C GLY A 48 -9.27 2.50 -13.31
N ASN A 49 -9.12 1.64 -14.31
CA ASN A 49 -8.01 0.70 -14.43
C ASN A 49 -7.04 1.05 -15.57
N ASP A 50 -7.20 2.18 -16.24
CA ASP A 50 -6.28 2.65 -17.27
C ASP A 50 -5.15 3.53 -16.69
N ALA A 51 -4.11 3.75 -17.47
CA ALA A 51 -2.94 4.54 -17.06
C ALA A 51 -3.31 5.99 -16.70
N LYS A 52 -4.33 6.58 -17.37
CA LYS A 52 -4.79 7.96 -17.10
C LYS A 52 -5.44 8.06 -15.71
N ALA A 53 -6.31 7.11 -15.38
CA ALA A 53 -6.94 7.05 -14.05
C ALA A 53 -5.88 6.85 -12.95
N TYR A 54 -4.86 6.01 -13.20
CA TYR A 54 -3.75 5.83 -12.27
C TYR A 54 -2.90 7.09 -12.12
N LYS A 55 -2.52 7.76 -13.20
CA LYS A 55 -1.79 9.05 -13.12
C LYS A 55 -2.58 10.08 -12.33
N ASN A 56 -3.88 10.17 -12.57
CA ASN A 56 -4.77 11.07 -11.82
C ASN A 56 -4.78 10.75 -10.31
N GLY A 57 -4.90 9.48 -9.95
CA GLY A 57 -4.97 9.06 -8.55
C GLY A 57 -3.64 9.16 -7.79
N TYR A 58 -2.53 8.89 -8.47
CA TYR A 58 -1.20 8.79 -7.85
C TYR A 58 -0.38 10.08 -7.95
N LEU A 59 -0.42 10.79 -9.09
CA LEU A 59 0.52 11.87 -9.38
C LEU A 59 -0.07 13.27 -9.26
N SER A 60 -1.39 13.45 -9.44
CA SER A 60 -2.02 14.76 -9.63
C SER A 60 -1.79 15.77 -8.52
N GLN A 61 -1.55 15.34 -7.27
CA GLN A 61 -1.41 16.24 -6.11
C GLN A 61 -0.03 16.23 -5.48
N LEU A 62 0.94 15.53 -6.06
CA LEU A 62 2.28 15.41 -5.45
C LEU A 62 2.97 16.76 -5.32
N ASP A 63 2.96 17.58 -6.36
CA ASP A 63 3.54 18.93 -6.32
C ASP A 63 2.85 19.81 -5.29
N THR A 64 1.52 19.78 -5.26
CA THR A 64 0.73 20.53 -4.28
C THR A 64 1.08 20.13 -2.85
N ILE A 65 1.21 18.82 -2.58
CA ILE A 65 1.60 18.29 -1.27
C ILE A 65 3.04 18.71 -0.92
N ARG A 66 3.97 18.61 -1.87
CA ARG A 66 5.37 18.99 -1.66
C ARG A 66 5.49 20.47 -1.32
N ASP A 67 4.86 21.33 -2.12
CA ASP A 67 5.09 22.77 -2.08
C ASP A 67 4.37 23.45 -0.91
N ASN A 68 3.16 23.01 -0.58
CA ASN A 68 2.37 23.63 0.49
C ASN A 68 2.59 23.02 1.87
N PHE A 69 3.10 21.79 1.96
CA PHE A 69 3.28 21.08 3.24
C PHE A 69 4.72 20.58 3.41
N SER A 70 5.71 21.40 3.04
CA SER A 70 7.13 21.02 3.00
C SER A 70 7.69 20.60 4.37
N SER A 71 7.15 21.12 5.47
CA SER A 71 7.58 20.79 6.86
C SER A 71 7.01 19.46 7.37
N ALA A 72 5.93 18.95 6.78
CA ALA A 72 5.28 17.71 7.23
C ALA A 72 6.11 16.48 6.86
N LYS A 73 6.16 15.49 7.76
CA LYS A 73 6.58 14.13 7.41
C LYS A 73 5.46 13.47 6.60
N ARG A 74 5.80 12.49 5.76
CA ARG A 74 4.84 11.91 4.82
C ARG A 74 4.89 10.40 4.82
N ILE A 75 3.70 9.77 4.80
CA ILE A 75 3.54 8.35 4.49
C ILE A 75 2.77 8.27 3.17
N PHE A 76 3.39 7.66 2.17
CA PHE A 76 2.81 7.42 0.86
C PHE A 76 2.52 5.93 0.68
N ILE A 77 1.28 5.61 0.38
CA ILE A 77 0.89 4.22 0.13
C ILE A 77 1.18 3.86 -1.32
N SER A 78 1.89 2.77 -1.50
CA SER A 78 2.22 2.15 -2.76
C SER A 78 1.78 0.68 -2.79
N SER A 79 2.18 -0.07 -3.78
CA SER A 79 1.76 -1.45 -4.01
C SER A 79 2.92 -2.34 -4.44
N THR A 80 2.93 -3.59 -4.01
CA THR A 80 3.82 -4.64 -4.53
C THR A 80 3.65 -4.92 -6.03
N ARG A 81 2.66 -4.28 -6.71
CA ARG A 81 2.50 -4.33 -8.16
C ARG A 81 3.73 -3.84 -8.93
N VAL A 82 4.57 -3.01 -8.32
CA VAL A 82 5.86 -2.59 -8.90
C VAL A 82 6.81 -3.76 -9.18
N PHE A 83 6.53 -4.94 -8.64
CA PHE A 83 7.30 -6.17 -8.87
C PHE A 83 6.60 -7.17 -9.81
N SER A 84 5.53 -6.77 -10.50
CA SER A 84 4.68 -7.68 -11.28
C SER A 84 5.38 -8.35 -12.48
N GLY A 85 6.51 -7.82 -12.95
CA GLY A 85 7.31 -8.41 -14.01
C GLY A 85 8.32 -9.47 -13.55
N TYR A 86 8.43 -9.72 -12.25
CA TYR A 86 9.26 -10.80 -11.73
C TYR A 86 8.44 -12.08 -11.55
N SER A 87 9.08 -13.22 -11.79
CA SER A 87 8.47 -14.55 -11.69
C SER A 87 9.38 -15.51 -10.94
N ASN A 88 8.80 -16.27 -10.01
CA ASN A 88 9.46 -17.34 -9.25
C ASN A 88 10.79 -16.96 -8.57
N ILE A 89 10.90 -15.72 -8.11
CA ILE A 89 12.05 -15.23 -7.34
C ILE A 89 11.57 -14.52 -6.06
N ILE A 90 12.49 -14.34 -5.13
CA ILE A 90 12.26 -13.50 -3.95
C ILE A 90 12.73 -12.08 -4.27
N VAL A 91 11.89 -11.10 -3.98
CA VAL A 91 12.18 -9.66 -4.10
C VAL A 91 11.99 -8.98 -2.74
N ASN A 92 12.74 -7.90 -2.52
CA ASN A 92 12.68 -7.09 -1.30
C ASN A 92 12.84 -5.59 -1.63
N GLU A 93 13.05 -4.75 -0.62
CA GLU A 93 13.19 -3.30 -0.79
C GLU A 93 14.39 -2.89 -1.65
N ASP A 94 15.47 -3.68 -1.66
CA ASP A 94 16.67 -3.43 -2.47
C ASP A 94 16.51 -3.89 -3.93
N THR A 95 15.46 -4.67 -4.23
CA THR A 95 15.19 -5.14 -5.58
C THR A 95 14.63 -3.98 -6.43
N PRO A 96 15.20 -3.68 -7.60
CA PRO A 96 14.63 -2.69 -8.51
C PRO A 96 13.16 -2.98 -8.85
N THR A 97 12.36 -1.95 -9.09
CA THR A 97 11.01 -2.13 -9.61
C THR A 97 11.07 -2.70 -11.03
N ASN A 98 10.15 -3.61 -11.32
CA ASN A 98 9.99 -4.23 -12.64
C ASN A 98 8.50 -4.48 -12.89
N PRO A 99 7.72 -3.44 -13.18
CA PRO A 99 6.31 -3.59 -13.50
C PRO A 99 6.11 -4.28 -14.86
N SER A 100 5.01 -5.03 -14.99
CA SER A 100 4.64 -5.72 -16.23
C SER A 100 3.45 -5.07 -16.95
N ASP A 101 2.93 -3.97 -16.42
CA ASP A 101 1.78 -3.27 -16.98
C ASP A 101 1.82 -1.77 -16.69
N GLN A 102 1.04 -1.00 -17.48
CA GLN A 102 1.00 0.46 -17.40
C GLN A 102 0.59 1.00 -16.00
N GLN A 103 -0.19 0.26 -15.24
CA GLN A 103 -0.58 0.66 -13.89
C GLN A 103 0.62 0.55 -12.94
N GLY A 104 1.38 -0.53 -13.06
CA GLY A 104 2.63 -0.71 -12.34
C GLY A 104 3.69 0.33 -12.70
N ASP A 105 3.78 0.71 -13.99
CA ASP A 105 4.68 1.79 -14.45
C ASP A 105 4.36 3.11 -13.76
N VAL A 106 3.07 3.49 -13.67
CA VAL A 106 2.65 4.72 -12.97
C VAL A 106 2.96 4.64 -11.48
N ILE A 107 2.78 3.49 -10.84
CA ILE A 107 3.14 3.34 -9.42
C ILE A 107 4.65 3.45 -9.21
N ALA A 108 5.47 2.91 -10.14
CA ALA A 108 6.92 3.04 -10.06
C ALA A 108 7.38 4.51 -10.29
N GLU A 109 6.77 5.23 -11.23
CA GLU A 109 6.97 6.68 -11.44
C GLU A 109 6.65 7.47 -10.16
N TYR A 110 5.50 7.19 -9.56
CA TYR A 110 5.07 7.79 -8.29
C TYR A 110 6.07 7.53 -7.15
N GLU A 111 6.57 6.29 -6.98
CA GLU A 111 7.55 5.97 -5.95
C GLU A 111 8.85 6.73 -6.15
N GLN A 112 9.35 6.82 -7.39
CA GLN A 112 10.56 7.56 -7.72
C GLN A 112 10.43 9.04 -7.34
N GLU A 113 9.28 9.65 -7.65
CA GLU A 113 9.00 11.04 -7.30
C GLU A 113 8.98 11.25 -5.78
N VAL A 114 8.17 10.50 -5.05
CA VAL A 114 7.99 10.72 -3.62
C VAL A 114 9.21 10.34 -2.78
N LEU A 115 10.01 9.35 -3.21
CA LEU A 115 11.25 8.95 -2.53
C LEU A 115 12.38 9.99 -2.66
N SER A 116 12.29 10.90 -3.65
CA SER A 116 13.21 12.03 -3.77
C SER A 116 13.02 13.06 -2.66
N HIS A 117 11.87 13.09 -2.00
CA HIS A 117 11.52 14.09 -0.99
C HIS A 117 12.02 13.68 0.40
N LYS A 118 12.50 14.67 1.18
CA LYS A 118 12.90 14.47 2.59
C LYS A 118 11.66 14.19 3.45
N GLY A 119 11.82 13.38 4.50
CA GLY A 119 10.75 13.07 5.45
C GLY A 119 9.64 12.19 4.88
N THR A 120 9.93 11.45 3.82
CA THR A 120 9.00 10.52 3.17
C THR A 120 9.27 9.08 3.59
N THR A 121 8.20 8.35 3.86
CA THR A 121 8.16 6.89 3.96
C THR A 121 7.17 6.35 2.94
N VAL A 122 7.58 5.38 2.14
CA VAL A 122 6.73 4.66 1.16
C VAL A 122 6.42 3.27 1.69
N LEU A 123 5.15 2.91 1.70
CA LEU A 123 4.66 1.59 2.10
C LEU A 123 4.13 0.84 0.87
N ARG A 124 4.89 -0.13 0.36
CA ARG A 124 4.46 -1.06 -0.70
C ARG A 124 3.56 -2.13 -0.07
N LEU A 125 2.27 -1.92 -0.11
CA LEU A 125 1.33 -2.88 0.46
C LEU A 125 1.13 -4.08 -0.46
N GLY A 126 1.09 -5.27 0.15
CA GLY A 126 0.51 -6.46 -0.48
C GLY A 126 -1.01 -6.35 -0.62
N GLY A 127 -1.64 -7.41 -1.11
CA GLY A 127 -3.09 -7.51 -1.15
C GLY A 127 -3.68 -7.37 0.25
N LEU A 128 -4.54 -6.37 0.44
CA LEU A 128 -5.16 -6.12 1.75
C LEU A 128 -6.21 -7.17 2.08
N ILE A 129 -6.12 -7.71 3.30
CA ILE A 129 -7.07 -8.66 3.87
C ILE A 129 -7.74 -8.01 5.07
N THR A 130 -9.05 -8.17 5.15
CA THR A 130 -9.88 -7.70 6.26
C THR A 130 -10.81 -8.81 6.70
N THR A 131 -11.51 -8.66 7.83
CA THR A 131 -12.59 -9.57 8.25
C THR A 131 -13.74 -9.69 7.24
N LYS A 132 -13.91 -8.67 6.36
CA LYS A 132 -14.99 -8.62 5.37
C LYS A 132 -14.53 -8.97 3.95
N SER A 133 -13.22 -9.01 3.70
CA SER A 133 -12.65 -9.20 2.37
C SER A 133 -11.35 -9.97 2.47
N ASN A 134 -11.37 -11.22 2.04
CA ASN A 134 -10.20 -12.08 1.91
C ASN A 134 -10.06 -12.51 0.44
N PHE A 135 -9.17 -11.85 -0.28
CA PHE A 135 -8.97 -12.11 -1.72
C PHE A 135 -8.45 -13.53 -1.98
N VAL A 136 -7.73 -14.14 -1.04
CA VAL A 136 -7.20 -15.50 -1.18
C VAL A 136 -8.36 -16.51 -1.21
N GLN A 137 -9.28 -16.39 -0.25
CA GLN A 137 -10.49 -17.21 -0.24
C GLN A 137 -11.33 -17.00 -1.50
N LEU A 138 -11.45 -15.75 -1.97
CA LEU A 138 -12.18 -15.42 -3.19
C LEU A 138 -11.56 -16.09 -4.42
N VAL A 139 -10.22 -16.05 -4.53
CA VAL A 139 -9.50 -16.73 -5.63
C VAL A 139 -9.73 -18.23 -5.60
N ILE A 140 -9.59 -18.88 -4.45
CA ILE A 140 -9.78 -20.32 -4.30
C ILE A 140 -11.21 -20.71 -4.65
N GLN A 141 -12.21 -20.03 -4.09
CA GLN A 141 -13.62 -20.35 -4.29
C GLN A 141 -14.09 -20.12 -5.72
N LYS A 142 -13.66 -19.04 -6.36
CA LYS A 142 -14.13 -18.65 -7.70
C LYS A 142 -13.19 -19.05 -8.84
N ARG A 143 -12.05 -19.68 -8.55
CA ARG A 143 -11.04 -20.04 -9.56
C ARG A 143 -10.72 -18.89 -10.50
N LEU A 144 -10.39 -17.72 -9.95
CA LEU A 144 -10.12 -16.53 -10.74
C LEU A 144 -8.89 -16.67 -11.65
N PHE A 145 -8.01 -17.62 -11.34
CA PHE A 145 -6.90 -18.09 -12.16
C PHE A 145 -6.53 -19.51 -11.73
N THR A 146 -5.72 -20.23 -12.53
CA THR A 146 -5.30 -21.60 -12.28
C THR A 146 -3.79 -21.73 -12.01
N ASN A 147 -3.00 -20.77 -12.45
CA ASN A 147 -1.55 -20.78 -12.23
C ASN A 147 -1.23 -20.64 -10.76
N ASN A 148 -0.19 -21.35 -10.30
CA ASN A 148 0.32 -21.14 -8.95
C ASN A 148 0.93 -19.75 -8.80
N LYS A 149 0.74 -19.15 -7.63
CA LYS A 149 1.28 -17.82 -7.29
C LYS A 149 1.67 -17.76 -5.81
N TYR A 150 2.69 -16.97 -5.51
CA TYR A 150 2.91 -16.53 -4.13
C TYR A 150 1.79 -15.61 -3.68
N ILE A 151 1.36 -15.77 -2.43
CA ILE A 151 0.33 -14.94 -1.80
C ILE A 151 1.05 -13.77 -1.10
N ASN A 152 1.12 -12.64 -1.80
CA ASN A 152 1.68 -11.41 -1.24
C ASN A 152 0.55 -10.62 -0.57
N GLY A 153 0.18 -11.00 0.65
CA GLY A 153 -0.92 -10.42 1.40
C GLY A 153 -0.50 -9.78 2.72
N ILE A 154 -1.33 -8.88 3.24
CA ILE A 154 -1.18 -8.27 4.56
C ILE A 154 -2.54 -8.01 5.18
N TYR A 155 -2.68 -8.23 6.49
CA TYR A 155 -3.89 -7.93 7.21
C TYR A 155 -3.95 -6.44 7.57
N ILE A 156 -5.13 -5.82 7.41
CA ILE A 156 -5.29 -4.37 7.58
C ILE A 156 -4.84 -3.87 8.96
N THR A 157 -5.07 -4.64 10.03
CA THR A 157 -4.66 -4.23 11.38
C THR A 157 -3.15 -4.15 11.51
N ASP A 158 -2.39 -5.04 10.85
CA ASP A 158 -0.92 -4.98 10.86
C ASP A 158 -0.40 -3.75 10.12
N VAL A 159 -1.06 -3.36 9.01
CA VAL A 159 -0.76 -2.09 8.33
C VAL A 159 -1.00 -0.89 9.26
N LEU A 160 -2.12 -0.87 9.97
CA LEU A 160 -2.45 0.22 10.90
C LEU A 160 -1.44 0.30 12.06
N ASN A 161 -1.05 -0.84 12.64
CA ASN A 161 -0.03 -0.89 13.69
C ASN A 161 1.32 -0.37 13.19
N LEU A 162 1.74 -0.78 12.00
CA LEU A 162 2.96 -0.26 11.37
C LEU A 162 2.89 1.26 11.19
N MET A 163 1.78 1.79 10.68
CA MET A 163 1.61 3.23 10.50
C MET A 163 1.69 3.98 11.84
N VAL A 164 1.08 3.46 12.91
CA VAL A 164 1.19 4.04 14.26
C VAL A 164 2.64 4.07 14.72
N ASN A 165 3.40 3.00 14.53
CA ASN A 165 4.82 2.93 14.89
C ASN A 165 5.67 3.95 14.12
N ILE A 166 5.36 4.19 12.84
CA ILE A 166 6.01 5.23 12.03
C ILE A 166 5.64 6.63 12.56
N LEU A 167 4.37 6.89 12.84
CA LEU A 167 3.90 8.18 13.38
C LEU A 167 4.53 8.50 14.75
N GLN A 168 4.84 7.47 15.54
CA GLN A 168 5.52 7.58 16.83
C GLN A 168 7.05 7.65 16.71
N GLY A 169 7.61 7.54 15.50
CA GLY A 169 9.05 7.58 15.25
C GLY A 169 9.81 6.32 15.65
N GLN A 170 9.12 5.20 15.89
CA GLN A 170 9.73 3.90 16.22
C GLN A 170 10.30 3.22 14.97
N ILE A 171 9.79 3.55 13.79
CA ILE A 171 10.22 3.05 12.48
C ILE A 171 10.51 4.27 11.59
N ASN A 172 11.72 4.28 10.98
CA ASN A 172 12.23 5.44 10.24
C ASN A 172 12.73 5.09 8.81
N GLN A 173 12.40 3.92 8.30
CA GLN A 173 12.78 3.51 6.95
C GLN A 173 12.04 4.34 5.89
N LYS A 174 12.75 4.64 4.79
CA LYS A 174 12.17 5.37 3.66
C LYS A 174 11.23 4.52 2.80
N LEU A 175 11.49 3.22 2.74
CA LEU A 175 10.77 2.27 1.91
C LEU A 175 10.56 0.97 2.67
N LEU A 176 9.33 0.48 2.68
CA LEU A 176 8.96 -0.77 3.35
C LEU A 176 8.03 -1.59 2.45
N ASN A 177 8.37 -2.86 2.24
CA ASN A 177 7.42 -3.84 1.76
C ASN A 177 6.57 -4.33 2.95
N VAL A 178 5.26 -4.16 2.85
CA VAL A 178 4.33 -4.46 3.95
C VAL A 178 3.54 -5.72 3.59
N ILE A 179 4.11 -6.85 3.98
CA ILE A 179 3.69 -8.21 3.62
C ILE A 179 3.72 -9.06 4.88
N MET A 180 2.85 -10.06 4.99
CA MET A 180 2.96 -11.08 6.04
C MET A 180 4.32 -11.78 5.96
N PRO A 181 4.98 -12.02 7.11
CA PRO A 181 6.36 -12.52 7.12
C PRO A 181 6.51 -13.96 6.60
N VAL A 182 5.46 -14.77 6.74
CA VAL A 182 5.45 -16.15 6.24
C VAL A 182 4.95 -16.19 4.80
N THR A 183 5.85 -16.55 3.88
CA THR A 183 5.52 -16.68 2.45
C THR A 183 4.76 -17.98 2.19
N MET A 184 3.63 -17.90 1.51
CA MET A 184 2.78 -19.03 1.11
C MET A 184 2.42 -18.94 -0.37
N LYS A 185 2.00 -20.07 -0.95
CA LYS A 185 1.54 -20.18 -2.34
C LYS A 185 0.08 -20.63 -2.35
N TYR A 186 -0.61 -20.41 -3.46
CA TYR A 186 -1.97 -20.94 -3.62
C TYR A 186 -1.99 -22.47 -3.60
N SER A 187 -0.95 -23.14 -4.10
CA SER A 187 -0.82 -24.61 -4.03
C SER A 187 -0.74 -25.16 -2.60
N ASP A 188 -0.40 -24.34 -1.61
CA ASP A 188 -0.38 -24.77 -0.19
C ASP A 188 -1.81 -24.92 0.37
N PHE A 189 -2.80 -24.29 -0.27
CA PHE A 189 -4.22 -24.36 0.10
C PHE A 189 -5.04 -25.27 -0.80
N ASP A 190 -4.68 -25.35 -2.08
CA ASP A 190 -5.42 -26.10 -3.07
C ASP A 190 -4.47 -26.65 -4.14
N PRO A 191 -4.30 -27.99 -4.20
CA PRO A 191 -3.41 -28.65 -5.15
C PRO A 191 -3.74 -28.40 -6.63
N ALA A 192 -4.93 -27.89 -6.93
CA ALA A 192 -5.29 -27.55 -8.31
C ALA A 192 -4.61 -26.28 -8.85
N PHE A 193 -3.87 -25.53 -8.01
CA PHE A 193 -2.93 -24.50 -8.45
C PHE A 193 -1.57 -25.16 -8.69
N GLU A 194 -1.31 -25.57 -9.93
CA GLU A 194 -0.13 -26.34 -10.29
C GLU A 194 1.02 -25.49 -10.81
N GLY A 195 2.21 -26.09 -10.82
CA GLY A 195 3.42 -25.55 -11.41
C GLY A 195 4.19 -24.55 -10.51
N GLU A 196 5.25 -24.00 -11.08
CA GLU A 196 6.05 -22.97 -10.42
C GLU A 196 5.27 -21.65 -10.35
N PRO A 197 5.48 -20.85 -9.29
CA PRO A 197 4.81 -19.57 -9.17
C PRO A 197 5.15 -18.61 -10.32
N VAL A 198 4.13 -18.02 -10.92
CA VAL A 198 4.27 -17.07 -12.04
C VAL A 198 4.45 -15.61 -11.60
N ASN A 199 4.62 -15.37 -10.30
CA ASN A 199 4.93 -14.06 -9.72
C ASN A 199 6.10 -14.17 -8.74
N ALA A 200 6.58 -13.02 -8.25
CA ALA A 200 7.59 -12.97 -7.20
C ALA A 200 6.99 -13.20 -5.81
N ALA A 201 7.79 -13.79 -4.91
CA ALA A 201 7.58 -13.73 -3.47
C ALA A 201 8.12 -12.41 -2.95
N VAL A 202 7.27 -11.51 -2.50
CA VAL A 202 7.71 -10.25 -1.89
C VAL A 202 8.03 -10.49 -0.42
N LYS A 203 9.17 -9.98 0.03
CA LYS A 203 9.58 -9.97 1.45
C LYS A 203 9.99 -8.57 1.87
N SER A 204 10.01 -8.31 3.17
CA SER A 204 10.65 -7.13 3.73
C SER A 204 11.95 -7.51 4.42
N ILE A 205 12.99 -6.71 4.23
CA ILE A 205 14.24 -6.82 5.01
C ILE A 205 14.23 -5.89 6.22
N HIS A 206 13.28 -4.96 6.29
CA HIS A 206 13.16 -3.96 7.35
C HIS A 206 11.98 -4.19 8.30
N TYR A 207 10.91 -4.83 7.81
CA TYR A 207 9.70 -5.13 8.58
C TYR A 207 9.39 -6.62 8.45
N ASN A 208 10.14 -7.45 9.18
CA ASN A 208 10.12 -8.92 9.08
C ASN A 208 10.15 -9.63 10.44
N ASP A 209 10.25 -8.90 11.56
CA ASP A 209 10.15 -9.50 12.88
C ASP A 209 8.70 -9.97 13.11
N THR A 210 8.55 -11.29 13.22
CA THR A 210 7.24 -11.93 13.37
C THR A 210 6.48 -11.51 14.62
N SER A 211 7.16 -10.97 15.64
CA SER A 211 6.53 -10.44 16.86
C SER A 211 5.72 -9.17 16.62
N GLN A 212 6.00 -8.45 15.53
CA GLN A 212 5.32 -7.21 15.15
C GLN A 212 3.98 -7.45 14.44
N PHE A 213 3.67 -8.71 14.07
CA PHE A 213 2.47 -9.06 13.31
C PHE A 213 1.45 -9.78 14.18
N ILE A 214 0.19 -9.38 14.05
CA ILE A 214 -0.96 -10.12 14.60
C ILE A 214 -1.15 -11.40 13.79
N TYR A 215 -1.10 -11.28 12.45
CA TYR A 215 -1.24 -12.39 11.53
C TYR A 215 0.07 -12.63 10.77
N LYS A 216 0.78 -13.69 11.10
CA LYS A 216 2.09 -14.03 10.51
C LYS A 216 1.96 -14.71 9.15
N SER A 217 0.84 -15.39 8.92
CA SER A 217 0.51 -16.10 7.69
C SER A 217 -0.99 -16.01 7.38
N ILE A 218 -1.33 -16.30 6.12
CA ILE A 218 -2.72 -16.30 5.66
C ILE A 218 -3.59 -17.37 6.37
N GLU A 219 -2.99 -18.47 6.81
CA GLU A 219 -3.69 -19.56 7.51
C GLU A 219 -4.29 -19.12 8.85
N GLN A 220 -3.73 -18.10 9.46
CA GLN A 220 -4.21 -17.57 10.75
C GLN A 220 -5.47 -16.71 10.59
N ILE A 221 -5.82 -16.33 9.36
CA ILE A 221 -6.99 -15.49 9.07
C ILE A 221 -8.17 -16.42 8.76
N LYS A 222 -9.05 -16.58 9.73
CA LYS A 222 -10.28 -17.38 9.60
C LYS A 222 -11.41 -16.60 8.95
#